data_4aa16a9abc337e8f06d53df8746a4456
#
_entry.id   4aa16a9abc337e8f06d53df8746a4456
#
_cell.length_a   1.000
_cell.length_b   1.000
_cell.length_c   1.000
_cell.angle_alpha   90.00
_cell.angle_beta   90.00
_cell.angle_gamma   90.00
#
_symmetry.space_group_name_H-M   'P 1'
#
loop_
_entity.id
_entity.type
_entity.pdbx_description
1 polymer ?
#
loop_
_entity_poly.entity_id
_entity_poly.type
_entity_poly.pdbx_seq_one_letter_code
_entity_poly.pdbx_strand_id
1 'polypeptide(L)'
;MLAVSHAIEDMAGDVGSGELISTFQEMENFAPQQERYLRLAEKLDAVRVWADGEPPARIRSIDFVPIFHPELSRYWVVLFESLETHAVLFCKQANGSRDFSRKVFSGFYSFNPFLVRCIRRRFSLLSCGMEGVISHFERHFSPHVPDPLEDIDNLLAPA
;
A
#
# COMPACT_ATOMS: atom_id res chain seq x y z
N MET A 1 14.61 -1.38 3.29
CA MET A 1 13.19 -1.46 2.88
C MET A 1 13.01 -1.85 1.42
N LEU A 2 13.74 -1.25 0.48
CA LEU A 2 13.66 -1.64 -0.95
C LEU A 2 13.86 -3.14 -1.18
N ALA A 3 14.82 -3.76 -0.50
CA ALA A 3 15.04 -5.21 -0.59
C ALA A 3 13.82 -6.04 -0.11
N VAL A 4 13.09 -5.58 0.90
CA VAL A 4 11.87 -6.26 1.38
C VAL A 4 10.72 -6.06 0.40
N SER A 5 10.57 -4.85 -0.20
CA SER A 5 9.61 -4.61 -1.27
C SER A 5 9.85 -5.59 -2.42
N HIS A 6 11.07 -5.64 -2.92
CA HIS A 6 11.43 -6.52 -4.03
C HIS A 6 11.23 -8.00 -3.68
N ALA A 7 11.52 -8.42 -2.44
CA ALA A 7 11.28 -9.80 -2.01
C ALA A 7 9.79 -10.18 -2.04
N ILE A 8 8.89 -9.27 -1.63
CA ILE A 8 7.43 -9.48 -1.73
C ILE A 8 6.98 -9.51 -3.19
N GLU A 9 7.50 -8.62 -4.02
CA GLU A 9 7.18 -8.57 -5.45
C GLU A 9 7.70 -9.81 -6.19
N ASP A 10 8.91 -10.31 -5.87
CA ASP A 10 9.47 -11.53 -6.44
C ASP A 10 8.62 -12.74 -6.03
N MET A 11 8.25 -12.84 -4.74
CA MET A 11 7.35 -13.87 -4.24
C MET A 11 5.99 -13.83 -4.96
N ALA A 12 5.41 -12.65 -5.19
CA ALA A 12 4.19 -12.50 -5.96
C ALA A 12 4.34 -13.02 -7.40
N GLY A 13 5.45 -12.65 -8.05
CA GLY A 13 5.78 -13.13 -9.40
C GLY A 13 6.01 -14.63 -9.50
N ASP A 14 6.51 -15.27 -8.43
CA ASP A 14 6.71 -16.72 -8.35
C ASP A 14 5.39 -17.46 -8.10
N VAL A 15 4.49 -16.91 -7.27
CA VAL A 15 3.14 -17.44 -7.06
C VAL A 15 2.30 -17.36 -8.33
N GLY A 16 2.43 -16.29 -9.11
CA GLY A 16 1.82 -16.14 -10.44
C GLY A 16 0.29 -15.99 -10.43
N SER A 17 -0.30 -15.66 -9.28
CA SER A 17 -1.74 -15.35 -9.13
C SER A 17 -1.95 -14.50 -7.88
N GLY A 18 -3.06 -13.79 -7.79
CA GLY A 18 -3.39 -12.93 -6.66
C GLY A 18 -3.29 -11.44 -6.98
N GLU A 19 -3.37 -10.62 -5.96
CA GLU A 19 -3.38 -9.16 -6.06
C GLU A 19 -2.14 -8.55 -5.40
N LEU A 20 -1.50 -7.62 -6.12
CA LEU A 20 -0.42 -6.79 -5.60
C LEU A 20 -0.87 -5.34 -5.51
N ILE A 21 -0.73 -4.74 -4.34
CA ILE A 21 -0.98 -3.31 -4.09
C ILE A 21 0.32 -2.65 -3.66
N SER A 22 0.70 -1.56 -4.29
CA SER A 22 1.91 -0.81 -3.94
C SER A 22 1.67 0.70 -3.94
N THR A 23 2.28 1.39 -2.97
CA THR A 23 2.25 2.85 -2.91
C THR A 23 3.60 3.42 -3.29
N PHE A 24 3.61 4.45 -4.14
CA PHE A 24 4.83 5.13 -4.60
C PHE A 24 4.93 6.58 -4.11
N GLN A 25 3.99 7.05 -3.31
CA GLN A 25 3.86 8.43 -2.88
C GLN A 25 3.65 9.39 -4.07
N GLU A 26 4.59 9.46 -4.98
CA GLU A 26 4.57 10.26 -6.21
C GLU A 26 4.77 9.36 -7.43
N MET A 27 4.08 9.63 -8.54
CA MET A 27 4.13 8.82 -9.76
C MET A 27 5.54 8.76 -10.37
N GLU A 28 6.35 9.78 -10.16
CA GLU A 28 7.74 9.81 -10.61
C GLU A 28 8.58 8.69 -9.96
N ASN A 29 8.25 8.28 -8.74
CA ASN A 29 8.93 7.19 -8.05
C ASN A 29 8.57 5.81 -8.63
N PHE A 30 7.46 5.70 -9.36
CA PHE A 30 7.06 4.48 -10.06
C PHE A 30 7.88 4.25 -11.34
N ALA A 31 8.28 5.31 -12.05
CA ALA A 31 8.92 5.22 -13.36
C ALA A 31 10.12 4.25 -13.40
N PRO A 32 11.05 4.23 -12.43
CA PRO A 32 12.17 3.27 -12.42
C PRO A 32 11.74 1.81 -12.20
N GLN A 33 10.53 1.58 -11.68
CA GLN A 33 10.00 0.24 -11.38
C GLN A 33 9.02 -0.26 -12.46
N GLN A 34 8.69 0.58 -13.44
CA GLN A 34 7.64 0.33 -14.42
C GLN A 34 7.77 -1.04 -15.11
N GLU A 35 8.95 -1.38 -15.62
CA GLU A 35 9.15 -2.66 -16.31
C GLU A 35 8.92 -3.87 -15.40
N ARG A 36 9.31 -3.76 -14.12
CA ARG A 36 9.08 -4.80 -13.13
C ARG A 36 7.59 -5.02 -12.90
N TYR A 37 6.85 -3.93 -12.73
CA TYR A 37 5.40 -3.98 -12.50
C TYR A 37 4.61 -4.44 -13.73
N LEU A 38 5.08 -4.14 -14.94
CA LEU A 38 4.50 -4.69 -16.17
C LEU A 38 4.62 -6.22 -16.22
N ARG A 39 5.81 -6.77 -15.88
CA ARG A 39 6.00 -8.23 -15.80
C ARG A 39 5.13 -8.89 -14.71
N LEU A 40 4.92 -8.20 -13.58
CA LEU A 40 4.02 -8.69 -12.53
C LEU A 40 2.56 -8.69 -13.00
N ALA A 41 2.14 -7.64 -13.71
CA ALA A 41 0.79 -7.53 -14.26
C ALA A 41 0.48 -8.56 -15.37
N GLU A 42 1.48 -9.18 -15.99
CA GLU A 42 1.31 -10.30 -16.89
C GLU A 42 1.01 -11.63 -16.17
N LYS A 43 1.36 -11.72 -14.89
CA LYS A 43 1.29 -12.96 -14.11
C LYS A 43 0.16 -12.95 -13.08
N LEU A 44 -0.13 -11.79 -12.51
CA LEU A 44 -1.05 -11.62 -11.39
C LEU A 44 -2.47 -11.29 -11.87
N ASP A 45 -3.45 -11.61 -11.04
CA ASP A 45 -4.86 -11.31 -11.32
C ASP A 45 -5.14 -9.80 -11.29
N ALA A 46 -4.42 -9.05 -10.44
CA ALA A 46 -4.49 -7.61 -10.37
C ALA A 46 -3.19 -7.00 -9.83
N VAL A 47 -2.79 -5.87 -10.41
CA VAL A 47 -1.73 -5.01 -9.88
C VAL A 47 -2.27 -3.60 -9.75
N ARG A 48 -2.22 -3.05 -8.54
CA ARG A 48 -2.66 -1.68 -8.24
C ARG A 48 -1.51 -0.84 -7.72
N VAL A 49 -1.36 0.32 -8.32
CA VAL A 49 -0.35 1.31 -7.96
C VAL A 49 -1.04 2.57 -7.46
N TRP A 50 -0.74 2.94 -6.24
CA TRP A 50 -1.24 4.14 -5.60
C TRP A 50 -0.14 5.19 -5.59
N ALA A 51 -0.37 6.32 -6.22
CA ALA A 51 0.57 7.43 -6.29
C ALA A 51 -0.16 8.75 -6.50
N ASP A 52 0.46 9.84 -6.07
CA ASP A 52 0.06 11.19 -6.47
C ASP A 52 0.67 11.53 -7.85
N GLY A 53 -0.09 12.22 -8.69
CA GLY A 53 0.32 12.59 -10.04
C GLY A 53 -0.37 11.79 -11.15
N GLU A 54 -0.05 12.14 -12.39
CA GLU A 54 -0.68 11.55 -13.58
C GLU A 54 -0.05 10.19 -13.91
N PRO A 55 -0.88 9.14 -14.11
CA PRO A 55 -0.38 7.83 -14.51
C PRO A 55 0.15 7.85 -15.95
N PRO A 56 1.09 6.95 -16.30
CA PRO A 56 1.59 6.81 -17.66
C PRO A 56 0.46 6.44 -18.63
N ALA A 57 0.24 7.26 -19.65
CA ALA A 57 -0.93 7.20 -20.55
C ALA A 57 -1.10 5.88 -21.36
N ARG A 58 -0.11 4.98 -21.35
CA ARG A 58 -0.10 3.77 -22.20
C ARG A 58 -0.19 2.45 -21.45
N ILE A 59 -0.23 2.47 -20.13
CA ILE A 59 -0.27 1.24 -19.32
C ILE A 59 -1.71 0.94 -18.95
N ARG A 60 -2.26 -0.18 -19.48
CA ARG A 60 -3.64 -0.62 -19.22
C ARG A 60 -3.71 -1.86 -18.31
N SER A 61 -2.61 -2.54 -18.09
CA SER A 61 -2.53 -3.76 -17.27
C SER A 61 -2.34 -3.49 -15.79
N ILE A 62 -2.17 -2.23 -15.40
CA ILE A 62 -1.98 -1.79 -14.03
C ILE A 62 -3.08 -0.79 -13.68
N ASP A 63 -3.77 -1.01 -12.57
CA ASP A 63 -4.73 -0.08 -12.02
C ASP A 63 -4.00 1.02 -11.27
N PHE A 64 -4.01 2.23 -11.81
CA PHE A 64 -3.46 3.40 -11.13
C PHE A 64 -4.56 4.09 -10.32
N VAL A 65 -4.33 4.19 -9.02
CA VAL A 65 -5.26 4.81 -8.06
C VAL A 65 -4.65 6.08 -7.52
N PRO A 66 -5.26 7.25 -7.75
CA PRO A 66 -4.73 8.50 -7.22
C PRO A 66 -4.86 8.54 -5.69
N ILE A 67 -3.84 9.10 -5.05
CA ILE A 67 -3.86 9.31 -3.60
C ILE A 67 -4.65 10.59 -3.30
N PHE A 68 -5.88 10.45 -2.85
CA PHE A 68 -6.72 11.58 -2.46
C PHE A 68 -6.51 12.03 -1.02
N HIS A 69 -6.01 11.14 -0.15
CA HIS A 69 -5.83 11.45 1.26
C HIS A 69 -4.37 11.80 1.56
N PRO A 70 -4.09 13.01 2.10
CA PRO A 70 -2.71 13.48 2.32
C PRO A 70 -1.86 12.56 3.21
N GLU A 71 -2.47 11.87 4.16
CA GLU A 71 -1.76 10.91 5.02
C GLU A 71 -1.23 9.72 4.23
N LEU A 72 -1.94 9.25 3.20
CA LEU A 72 -1.49 8.10 2.41
C LEU A 72 -0.17 8.37 1.66
N SER A 73 0.10 9.63 1.27
CA SER A 73 1.36 10.00 0.63
C SER A 73 2.59 9.83 1.55
N ARG A 74 2.38 9.60 2.84
CA ARG A 74 3.44 9.34 3.81
C ARG A 74 3.78 7.85 3.96
N TYR A 75 2.97 6.96 3.39
CA TYR A 75 3.17 5.53 3.55
C TYR A 75 3.89 4.92 2.35
N TRP A 76 4.76 3.96 2.64
CA TRP A 76 5.32 3.03 1.71
C TRP A 76 4.76 1.65 2.02
N VAL A 77 3.89 1.18 1.17
CA VAL A 77 3.21 -0.11 1.34
C VAL A 77 3.44 -0.97 0.10
N VAL A 78 3.78 -2.22 0.32
CA VAL A 78 3.71 -3.28 -0.68
C VAL A 78 2.95 -4.43 -0.04
N LEU A 79 1.80 -4.75 -0.60
CA LEU A 79 0.90 -5.78 -0.09
C LEU A 79 0.62 -6.79 -1.21
N PHE A 80 0.83 -8.05 -0.90
CA PHE A 80 0.48 -9.17 -1.78
C PHE A 80 -0.49 -10.11 -1.08
N GLU A 81 -1.55 -10.49 -1.77
CA GLU A 81 -2.52 -11.47 -1.31
C GLU A 81 -2.90 -12.42 -2.45
N SER A 82 -2.73 -13.70 -2.20
CA SER A 82 -3.26 -14.79 -3.03
C SER A 82 -4.11 -15.73 -2.18
N LEU A 83 -4.54 -16.85 -2.73
CA LEU A 83 -5.32 -17.84 -2.00
C LEU A 83 -4.56 -18.38 -0.77
N GLU A 84 -3.26 -18.63 -0.91
CA GLU A 84 -2.45 -19.30 0.11
C GLU A 84 -1.31 -18.41 0.67
N THR A 85 -0.94 -17.37 -0.07
CA THR A 85 0.22 -16.54 0.27
C THR A 85 -0.19 -15.10 0.55
N HIS A 86 0.28 -14.59 1.67
CA HIS A 86 -0.02 -13.24 2.15
C HIS A 86 1.28 -12.58 2.60
N ALA A 87 1.52 -11.35 2.18
CA ALA A 87 2.64 -10.57 2.65
C ALA A 87 2.32 -9.08 2.62
N VAL A 88 2.86 -8.35 3.57
CA VAL A 88 2.80 -6.89 3.58
C VAL A 88 4.10 -6.30 4.12
N LEU A 89 4.60 -5.29 3.45
CA LEU A 89 5.49 -4.27 4.00
C LEU A 89 4.65 -3.02 4.23
N PHE A 90 4.65 -2.51 5.45
CA PHE A 90 3.92 -1.31 5.83
C PHE A 90 4.86 -0.36 6.57
N CYS A 91 5.15 0.77 5.97
CA CYS A 91 6.07 1.75 6.52
C CYS A 91 5.50 3.16 6.41
N LYS A 92 5.76 3.98 7.43
CA LYS A 92 5.41 5.39 7.47
C LYS A 92 6.67 6.24 7.42
N GLN A 93 6.64 7.33 6.70
CA GLN A 93 7.72 8.29 6.68
C GLN A 93 7.83 8.98 8.04
N ALA A 94 8.98 8.81 8.70
CA ALA A 94 9.24 9.34 10.04
C ALA A 94 9.74 10.78 10.04
N ASN A 95 10.29 11.26 8.91
CA ASN A 95 10.77 12.63 8.78
C ASN A 95 9.99 13.39 7.70
N GLY A 96 10.03 14.73 7.76
CA GLY A 96 9.35 15.61 6.80
C GLY A 96 10.13 15.85 5.50
N SER A 97 11.17 15.06 5.17
CA SER A 97 11.97 15.28 3.97
C SER A 97 11.15 15.04 2.70
N ARG A 98 11.26 15.97 1.74
CA ARG A 98 10.73 15.80 0.38
C ARG A 98 11.72 15.08 -0.53
N ASP A 99 13.02 15.15 -0.22
CA ASP A 99 14.05 14.43 -0.97
C ASP A 99 13.98 12.95 -0.64
N PHE A 100 13.67 12.11 -1.62
CA PHE A 100 13.51 10.66 -1.46
C PHE A 100 14.76 10.00 -0.86
N SER A 101 15.95 10.46 -1.23
CA SER A 101 17.23 9.92 -0.72
C SER A 101 17.43 10.19 0.78
N ARG A 102 16.70 11.15 1.35
CA ARG A 102 16.73 11.54 2.77
C ARG A 102 15.51 11.14 3.55
N LYS A 103 14.51 10.50 2.89
CA LYS A 103 13.33 9.99 3.60
C LYS A 103 13.73 8.86 4.51
N VAL A 104 13.29 8.95 5.77
CA VAL A 104 13.43 7.89 6.77
C VAL A 104 12.06 7.28 6.96
N PHE A 105 11.98 5.96 6.88
CA PHE A 105 10.75 5.22 7.08
C PHE A 105 10.89 4.31 8.29
N SER A 106 9.84 4.21 9.08
CA SER A 106 9.67 3.25 10.16
C SER A 106 8.46 2.37 9.85
N GLY A 107 8.54 1.08 10.16
CA GLY A 107 7.46 0.18 9.85
C GLY A 107 7.81 -1.28 10.12
N PHE A 108 6.98 -2.15 9.59
CA PHE A 108 7.11 -3.60 9.75
C PHE A 108 6.80 -4.32 8.43
N TYR A 109 7.13 -5.61 8.40
CA TYR A 109 6.63 -6.56 7.40
C TYR A 109 5.95 -7.74 8.11
N SER A 110 4.98 -8.35 7.45
CA SER A 110 4.22 -9.45 8.03
C SER A 110 3.69 -10.40 6.95
N PHE A 111 3.58 -11.67 7.31
CA PHE A 111 2.93 -12.71 6.52
C PHE A 111 1.60 -13.15 7.15
N ASN A 112 1.13 -12.45 8.18
CA ASN A 112 -0.13 -12.77 8.84
C ASN A 112 -1.31 -12.41 7.92
N PRO A 113 -2.13 -13.40 7.49
CA PRO A 113 -3.23 -13.18 6.56
C PRO A 113 -4.30 -12.23 7.10
N PHE A 114 -4.54 -12.23 8.41
CA PHE A 114 -5.49 -11.32 9.03
C PHE A 114 -5.05 -9.87 8.89
N LEU A 115 -3.79 -9.59 9.21
CA LEU A 115 -3.23 -8.24 9.11
C LEU A 115 -3.20 -7.74 7.65
N VAL A 116 -2.78 -8.60 6.71
CA VAL A 116 -2.78 -8.28 5.28
C VAL A 116 -4.19 -7.90 4.81
N ARG A 117 -5.21 -8.68 5.18
CA ARG A 117 -6.61 -8.41 4.82
C ARG A 117 -7.16 -7.13 5.44
N CYS A 118 -6.79 -6.83 6.70
CA CYS A 118 -7.18 -5.58 7.35
C CYS A 118 -6.62 -4.37 6.60
N ILE A 119 -5.32 -4.39 6.27
CA ILE A 119 -4.67 -3.30 5.53
C ILE A 119 -5.27 -3.18 4.12
N ARG A 120 -5.43 -4.30 3.38
CA ARG A 120 -6.07 -4.31 2.06
C ARG A 120 -7.46 -3.69 2.09
N ARG A 121 -8.29 -4.09 3.06
CA ARG A 121 -9.64 -3.56 3.21
C ARG A 121 -9.61 -2.05 3.42
N ARG A 122 -8.70 -1.55 4.27
CA ARG A 122 -8.56 -0.11 4.51
C ARG A 122 -8.19 0.64 3.23
N PHE A 123 -7.22 0.14 2.46
CA PHE A 123 -6.87 0.71 1.16
C PHE A 123 -8.07 0.75 0.19
N SER A 124 -8.83 -0.34 0.10
CA SER A 124 -10.04 -0.39 -0.75
C SER A 124 -11.07 0.66 -0.35
N LEU A 125 -11.26 0.90 0.93
CA LEU A 125 -12.20 1.92 1.43
C LEU A 125 -11.72 3.34 1.12
N LEU A 126 -10.42 3.61 1.25
CA LEU A 126 -9.80 4.89 0.91
C LEU A 126 -9.92 5.20 -0.59
N SER A 127 -9.79 4.18 -1.47
CA SER A 127 -9.93 4.35 -2.92
C SER A 127 -11.35 4.71 -3.36
N CYS A 128 -12.35 4.31 -2.60
CA CYS A 128 -13.74 4.61 -2.93
C CYS A 128 -14.19 6.01 -2.50
N GLY A 129 -13.32 6.82 -1.90
CA GLY A 129 -13.69 8.14 -1.34
C GLY A 129 -14.71 8.04 -0.20
N MET A 130 -14.96 6.83 0.31
CA MET A 130 -15.95 6.57 1.35
C MET A 130 -15.44 6.80 2.77
N GLU A 131 -14.20 7.25 2.92
CA GLU A 131 -13.58 7.44 4.24
C GLU A 131 -14.41 8.37 5.13
N GLY A 132 -14.90 9.48 4.58
CA GLY A 132 -15.77 10.41 5.31
C GLY A 132 -17.07 9.76 5.79
N VAL A 133 -17.66 8.89 4.98
CA VAL A 133 -18.89 8.17 5.33
C VAL A 133 -18.59 7.11 6.40
N ILE A 134 -17.49 6.39 6.26
CA ILE A 134 -17.08 5.35 7.21
C ILE A 134 -16.69 5.96 8.55
N SER A 135 -15.87 7.00 8.56
CA SER A 135 -15.49 7.71 9.78
C SER A 135 -16.69 8.35 10.48
N HIS A 136 -17.70 8.80 9.70
CA HIS A 136 -18.95 9.27 10.26
C HIS A 136 -19.76 8.12 10.89
N PHE A 137 -19.86 6.99 10.18
CA PHE A 137 -20.58 5.81 10.64
C PHE A 137 -19.92 5.20 11.89
N GLU A 138 -18.61 5.01 11.88
CA GLU A 138 -17.84 4.49 13.01
C GLU A 138 -17.97 5.36 14.24
N ARG A 139 -17.90 6.70 14.11
CA ARG A 139 -18.10 7.64 15.23
C ARG A 139 -19.49 7.59 15.85
N HIS A 140 -20.52 7.30 15.06
CA HIS A 140 -21.90 7.35 15.52
C HIS A 140 -22.46 5.99 15.94
N PHE A 141 -21.96 4.91 15.34
CA PHE A 141 -22.51 3.56 15.54
C PHE A 141 -21.53 2.57 16.18
N SER A 142 -20.26 2.90 16.24
CA SER A 142 -19.23 2.07 16.88
C SER A 142 -18.15 2.93 17.53
N PRO A 143 -18.49 3.69 18.59
CA PRO A 143 -17.59 4.69 19.18
C PRO A 143 -16.32 4.11 19.81
N HIS A 144 -16.13 2.80 19.80
CA HIS A 144 -15.00 2.11 20.41
C HIS A 144 -14.20 1.25 19.43
N VAL A 145 -14.44 1.35 18.12
CA VAL A 145 -13.54 0.69 17.15
C VAL A 145 -12.39 1.66 16.88
N PRO A 146 -11.20 1.38 17.39
CA PRO A 146 -10.03 2.21 17.14
C PRO A 146 -9.76 2.26 15.63
N ASP A 147 -9.27 3.40 15.14
CA ASP A 147 -8.82 3.50 13.75
C ASP A 147 -7.70 2.44 13.53
N PRO A 148 -7.87 1.50 12.60
CA PRO A 148 -6.82 0.51 12.33
C PRO A 148 -5.47 1.12 11.98
N LEU A 149 -5.44 2.36 11.49
CA LEU A 149 -4.19 3.10 11.24
C LEU A 149 -3.61 3.68 12.51
N GLU A 150 -4.43 4.15 13.47
CA GLU A 150 -3.97 4.56 14.80
C GLU A 150 -3.42 3.39 15.60
N ASP A 151 -4.04 2.22 15.52
CA ASP A 151 -3.53 1.02 16.17
C ASP A 151 -2.20 0.57 15.57
N ILE A 152 -2.04 0.67 14.25
CA ILE A 152 -0.76 0.38 13.58
C ILE A 152 0.31 1.40 13.97
N ASP A 153 -0.04 2.69 14.04
CA ASP A 153 0.87 3.75 14.49
C ASP A 153 1.27 3.56 15.97
N ASN A 154 0.36 3.10 16.83
CA ASN A 154 0.65 2.79 18.23
C ASN A 154 1.55 1.54 18.38
N LEU A 155 1.38 0.54 17.52
CA LEU A 155 2.27 -0.63 17.49
C LEU A 155 3.70 -0.30 17.01
N LEU A 156 3.86 0.80 16.28
CA LEU A 156 5.16 1.28 15.77
C LEU A 156 5.79 2.33 16.67
N ALA A 157 5.10 2.80 17.74
CA ALA A 157 5.66 3.74 18.69
C ALA A 157 6.85 3.09 19.43
N PRO A 158 8.00 3.75 19.52
CA PRO A 158 9.13 3.24 20.30
C PRO A 158 8.75 3.14 21.79
N ALA A 159 9.11 2.02 22.38
CA ALA A 159 8.98 1.78 23.82
C ALA A 159 9.91 2.71 24.64
#